data_a270ddec55c980e291db0aa560ceda17
#
_entry.id   a270ddec55c980e291db0aa560ceda17
#
_cell.length_a   1.000
_cell.length_b   1.000
_cell.length_c   1.000
_cell.angle_alpha   90.00
_cell.angle_beta   90.00
_cell.angle_gamma   90.00
#
_symmetry.space_group_name_H-M   'P 1'
#
loop_
_entity.id
_entity.type
_entity.pdbx_description
1 polymer ?
#
loop_
_entity_poly.entity_id
_entity_poly.type
_entity_poly.pdbx_seq_one_letter_code
_entity_poly.pdbx_strand_id
1 'polypeptide(L)'
;YIGETVRYLSSRPDPKLLVEHEDALEAVAILVRELAGMGVRQEVCAIATQVMGVDNASLHEGLSVVADGFISLIGYQTQGYRLVPIF
;
A
#
# COMPACT_ATOMS: atom_id res chain seq x y z
N TYR A 1 -1.39 3.04 -2.97
CA TYR A 1 0.02 2.61 -2.94
C TYR A 1 0.36 1.91 -4.25
N ILE A 2 1.43 2.33 -4.88
CA ILE A 2 1.93 1.77 -6.14
C ILE A 2 3.46 1.58 -6.04
N GLY A 3 4.04 0.83 -7.00
CA GLY A 3 5.48 0.65 -7.06
C GLY A 3 6.06 -0.12 -5.88
N GLU A 4 7.32 0.16 -5.55
CA GLU A 4 8.05 -0.57 -4.51
C GLU A 4 7.46 -0.43 -3.11
N THR A 5 6.70 0.62 -2.84
CA THR A 5 6.06 0.85 -1.55
C THR A 5 5.22 -0.34 -1.10
N VAL A 6 4.63 -1.08 -2.05
CA VAL A 6 3.79 -2.23 -1.72
C VAL A 6 4.54 -3.33 -0.97
N ARG A 7 5.86 -3.40 -1.09
CA ARG A 7 6.69 -4.37 -0.36
C ARG A 7 6.63 -4.17 1.16
N TYR A 8 6.35 -2.97 1.60
CA TYR A 8 6.26 -2.62 3.03
C TYR A 8 4.88 -2.84 3.63
N LEU A 9 3.90 -3.24 2.81
CA LEU A 9 2.50 -3.35 3.23
C LEU A 9 2.08 -4.78 3.60
N SER A 10 3.00 -5.73 3.49
CA SER A 10 2.74 -7.13 3.82
C SER A 10 2.96 -7.42 5.30
N SER A 11 2.08 -8.21 5.89
CA SER A 11 2.28 -8.76 7.25
C SER A 11 3.33 -9.88 7.28
N ARG A 12 3.74 -10.36 6.10
CA ARG A 12 4.79 -11.38 5.93
C ARG A 12 5.83 -10.87 4.93
N PRO A 13 6.63 -9.86 5.34
CA PRO A 13 7.59 -9.24 4.44
C PRO A 13 8.71 -10.21 4.02
N ASP A 14 9.35 -9.89 2.90
CA ASP A 14 10.57 -10.56 2.46
C ASP A 14 11.60 -10.57 3.60
N PRO A 15 12.22 -11.73 3.91
CA PRO A 15 13.21 -11.82 5.00
C PRO A 15 14.35 -10.82 4.86
N LYS A 16 14.81 -10.52 3.66
CA LYS A 16 15.87 -9.54 3.43
C LYS A 16 15.41 -8.14 3.79
N LEU A 17 14.20 -7.79 3.41
CA LEU A 17 13.60 -6.50 3.76
C LEU A 17 13.42 -6.38 5.27
N LEU A 18 12.98 -7.45 5.92
CA LEU A 18 12.80 -7.49 7.37
C LEU A 18 14.12 -7.24 8.10
N VAL A 19 15.22 -7.82 7.65
CA VAL A 19 16.54 -7.63 8.26
C VAL A 19 17.04 -6.21 8.05
N GLU A 20 16.89 -5.65 6.86
CA GLU A 20 17.46 -4.35 6.50
C GLU A 20 16.60 -3.16 6.95
N HIS A 21 15.27 -3.35 7.02
CA HIS A 21 14.33 -2.24 7.22
C HIS A 21 13.23 -2.57 8.24
N GLU A 22 13.58 -3.27 9.31
CA GLU A 22 12.63 -3.67 10.36
C GLU A 22 11.87 -2.48 10.94
N ASP A 23 12.58 -1.39 11.26
CA ASP A 23 11.96 -0.20 11.84
C ASP A 23 10.97 0.46 10.88
N ALA A 24 11.30 0.52 9.59
CA ALA A 24 10.41 1.07 8.58
C ALA A 24 9.16 0.21 8.40
N LEU A 25 9.32 -1.11 8.41
CA LEU A 25 8.18 -2.03 8.32
C LEU A 25 7.22 -1.87 9.49
N GLU A 26 7.74 -1.74 10.70
CA GLU A 26 6.94 -1.53 11.90
C GLU A 26 6.21 -0.19 11.85
N ALA A 27 6.90 0.88 11.44
CA ALA A 27 6.32 2.20 11.31
C ALA A 27 5.17 2.22 10.29
N VAL A 28 5.35 1.56 9.15
CA VAL A 28 4.32 1.47 8.12
C VAL A 28 3.09 0.70 8.63
N ALA A 29 3.29 -0.39 9.34
CA ALA A 29 2.18 -1.16 9.90
C ALA A 29 1.34 -0.33 10.87
N ILE A 30 1.99 0.48 11.70
CA ILE A 30 1.32 1.39 12.63
C ILE A 30 0.54 2.46 11.87
N LEU A 31 1.18 3.10 10.88
CA LEU A 31 0.54 4.16 10.09
C LEU A 31 -0.67 3.65 9.32
N VAL A 32 -0.58 2.48 8.71
CA VAL A 32 -1.72 1.89 7.98
C VAL A 32 -2.91 1.70 8.93
N ARG A 33 -2.65 1.21 10.14
CA ARG A 33 -3.70 1.02 11.14
C ARG A 33 -4.30 2.33 11.60
N GLU A 34 -3.47 3.33 11.87
CA GLU A 34 -3.94 4.64 12.30
C GLU A 34 -4.78 5.33 11.23
N LEU A 35 -4.33 5.30 9.98
CA LEU A 35 -5.07 5.87 8.86
C LEU A 35 -6.41 5.18 8.66
N ALA A 36 -6.45 3.86 8.78
CA ALA A 36 -7.71 3.11 8.70
C ALA A 36 -8.68 3.52 9.80
N GLY A 37 -8.18 3.72 11.02
CA GLY A 37 -8.97 4.19 12.16
C GLY A 37 -9.52 5.60 11.98
N MET A 38 -8.86 6.42 11.17
CA MET A 38 -9.31 7.77 10.82
C MET A 38 -10.31 7.79 9.66
N GLY A 39 -10.62 6.64 9.08
CA GLY A 39 -11.53 6.57 7.94
C GLY A 39 -10.88 6.85 6.59
N VAL A 40 -9.56 6.86 6.53
CA VAL A 40 -8.83 7.05 5.27
C VAL A 40 -8.94 5.80 4.42
N ARG A 41 -9.39 5.95 3.18
CA ARG A 41 -9.40 4.84 2.22
C ARG A 41 -8.00 4.60 1.70
N GLN A 42 -7.52 3.38 1.83
CA GLN A 42 -6.18 2.99 1.40
C GLN A 42 -6.28 1.87 0.36
N GLU A 43 -5.76 2.12 -0.82
CA GLU A 43 -5.80 1.16 -1.93
C GLU A 43 -4.42 0.74 -2.35
N VAL A 44 -4.27 -0.54 -2.72
CA VAL A 44 -3.00 -1.13 -3.15
C VAL A 44 -3.16 -1.64 -4.58
N CYS A 45 -2.22 -1.26 -5.43
CA CYS A 45 -2.21 -1.65 -6.84
C CYS A 45 -1.82 -3.12 -6.99
N ALA A 46 -2.71 -3.94 -7.58
CA ALA A 46 -2.45 -5.36 -7.80
C ALA A 46 -1.34 -5.60 -8.82
N ILE A 47 -1.15 -4.70 -9.77
CA ILE A 47 -0.03 -4.80 -10.71
C ILE A 47 1.28 -4.65 -9.96
N ALA A 48 1.37 -3.69 -9.04
CA ALA A 48 2.57 -3.48 -8.24
C ALA A 48 2.85 -4.69 -7.33
N THR A 49 1.85 -5.24 -6.66
CA THR A 49 2.06 -6.42 -5.81
C THR A 49 2.52 -7.62 -6.63
N GLN A 50 1.97 -7.81 -7.82
CA GLN A 50 2.39 -8.88 -8.71
C GLN A 50 3.85 -8.73 -9.15
N VAL A 51 4.22 -7.53 -9.58
CA VAL A 51 5.61 -7.24 -10.03
C VAL A 51 6.60 -7.40 -8.89
N MET A 52 6.24 -6.97 -7.69
CA MET A 52 7.11 -7.02 -6.51
C MET A 52 7.06 -8.35 -5.76
N GLY A 53 6.26 -9.30 -6.21
CA GLY A 53 6.14 -10.61 -5.57
C GLY A 53 5.45 -10.58 -4.21
N VAL A 54 4.56 -9.64 -3.98
CA VAL A 54 3.79 -9.52 -2.73
C VAL A 54 2.48 -10.27 -2.87
N ASP A 55 2.20 -11.16 -1.92
CA ASP A 55 0.92 -11.86 -1.86
C ASP A 55 -0.15 -10.93 -1.32
N ASN A 56 -1.19 -10.68 -2.12
CA ASN A 56 -2.30 -9.81 -1.71
C ASN A 56 -3.00 -10.29 -0.42
N ALA A 57 -3.01 -11.59 -0.17
CA ALA A 57 -3.59 -12.15 1.05
C ALA A 57 -2.77 -11.82 2.30
N SER A 58 -1.52 -11.39 2.14
CA SER A 58 -0.64 -11.05 3.25
C SER A 58 -0.66 -9.58 3.63
N LEU A 59 -1.41 -8.74 2.92
CA LEU A 59 -1.47 -7.31 3.19
C LEU A 59 -2.11 -7.02 4.54
N HIS A 60 -1.69 -5.93 5.19
CA HIS A 60 -2.26 -5.49 6.45
C HIS A 60 -3.76 -5.19 6.32
N GLU A 61 -4.51 -5.37 7.40
CA GLU A 61 -5.91 -4.97 7.48
C GLU A 61 -6.04 -3.46 7.24
N GLY A 62 -7.14 -3.07 6.61
CA GLY A 62 -7.40 -1.68 6.27
C GLY A 62 -6.94 -1.30 4.87
N LEU A 63 -6.33 -2.22 4.15
CA LEU A 63 -5.91 -2.04 2.76
C LEU A 63 -6.86 -2.77 1.82
N SER A 64 -7.28 -2.10 0.75
CA SER A 64 -8.10 -2.66 -0.31
C SER A 64 -7.29 -2.81 -1.59
N VAL A 65 -7.38 -3.95 -2.25
CA VAL A 65 -6.65 -4.17 -3.50
C VAL A 65 -7.48 -3.68 -4.67
N VAL A 66 -6.87 -2.90 -5.54
CA VAL A 66 -7.47 -2.47 -6.81
C VAL A 66 -6.65 -3.04 -7.97
N ALA A 67 -7.32 -3.32 -9.09
CA ALA A 67 -6.67 -3.97 -10.23
C ALA A 67 -5.52 -3.14 -10.81
N ASP A 68 -5.71 -1.83 -10.89
CA ASP A 68 -4.70 -0.89 -11.42
C ASP A 68 -4.82 0.44 -10.67
N GLY A 69 -3.75 0.78 -9.94
CA GLY A 69 -3.73 2.00 -9.12
C GLY A 69 -3.83 3.29 -9.93
N PHE A 70 -3.32 3.32 -11.16
CA PHE A 70 -3.42 4.49 -12.01
C PHE A 70 -4.86 4.71 -12.51
N ILE A 71 -5.58 3.65 -12.82
CA ILE A 71 -7.00 3.76 -13.21
C ILE A 71 -7.82 4.26 -12.03
N SER A 72 -7.56 3.74 -10.83
CA SER A 72 -8.21 4.20 -9.61
C SER A 72 -7.94 5.68 -9.35
N LEU A 73 -6.67 6.12 -9.49
CA LEU A 73 -6.27 7.51 -9.31
C LEU A 73 -7.00 8.43 -10.28
N ILE A 74 -7.07 8.07 -11.54
CA ILE A 74 -7.78 8.83 -12.57
C ILE A 74 -9.27 8.93 -12.21
N GLY A 75 -9.86 7.83 -11.76
CA GLY A 75 -11.26 7.80 -11.33
C GLY A 75 -11.53 8.76 -10.19
N TYR A 76 -10.67 8.81 -9.17
CA TYR A 76 -10.81 9.77 -8.08
C TYR A 76 -10.66 11.21 -8.54
N GLN A 77 -9.69 11.50 -9.41
CA GLN A 77 -9.52 12.85 -9.95
C GLN A 77 -10.74 13.30 -10.75
N THR A 78 -11.38 12.39 -11.47
CA THR A 78 -12.63 12.66 -12.18
C THR A 78 -13.76 13.05 -11.23
N GLN A 79 -13.74 12.53 -10.00
CA GLN A 79 -14.70 12.84 -8.96
C GLN A 79 -14.38 14.12 -8.16
N GLY A 80 -13.30 14.82 -8.52
CA GLY A 80 -12.91 16.07 -7.88
C GLY A 80 -11.81 15.93 -6.83
N TYR A 81 -11.26 14.74 -6.62
CA TYR A 81 -10.12 14.56 -5.72
C TYR A 81 -8.87 15.22 -6.30
N ARG A 82 -8.04 15.75 -5.42
CA ARG A 82 -6.77 16.38 -5.81
C ARG A 82 -5.62 15.42 -5.58
N LEU A 83 -4.62 15.49 -6.46
CA LEU A 83 -3.41 14.68 -6.33
C LEU A 83 -2.40 15.40 -5.44
N VAL A 84 -1.93 14.70 -4.40
CA VAL A 84 -0.77 15.11 -3.60
C VAL A 84 0.24 13.98 -3.69
N PRO A 85 1.23 14.06 -4.58
CA PRO A 85 2.18 12.97 -4.75
C PRO A 85 3.17 12.91 -3.59
N ILE A 86 3.44 11.69 -3.13
CA ILE A 86 4.45 11.42 -2.09
C ILE A 86 5.40 10.36 -2.67
N PHE A 87 6.64 10.71 -2.78
CA PHE A 87 7.68 9.86 -3.34
C PHE A 87 8.71 9.43 -2.29
#